data_198c6fbc44b708eb825334839cfe66be
#
_entry.id   198c6fbc44b708eb825334839cfe66be
#
_cell.length_a   1.000
_cell.length_b   1.000
_cell.length_c   1.000
_cell.angle_alpha   90.00
_cell.angle_beta   90.00
_cell.angle_gamma   90.00
#
_symmetry.space_group_name_H-M   'P 1'
#
loop_
_entity.id
_entity.type
_entity.pdbx_description
1 polymer ?
#
loop_
_entity_poly.entity_id
_entity_poly.type
_entity_poly.pdbx_seq_one_letter_code
_entity_poly.pdbx_strand_id
1 'polypeptide(L)'
;AEENHILVVYDAAYAALVYDGERPLSFLSVSGAKDVGIEIHSMSKAFNMTGWRLAFVAGNERAVRAFATVKDNNDSGQFKAIQKAAIYALDHPEITERTCEKYSRRHDMLTEALRGLGFKAKKPRGTFYEYIPIPKGIQGGPQFKCAEDFSQWLLTNKLISTVPWDDAGHFVRLSVTFEADGAEGERRVIDEIVQRLSDVRFEF
;
A
#
# COMPACT_ATOMS: atom_id res chain seq x y z
N ALA A 1 -4.09 -20.13 -18.06
CA ALA A 1 -5.49 -19.85 -17.71
C ALA A 1 -6.44 -20.38 -18.79
N GLU A 2 -6.23 -20.00 -20.04
CA GLU A 2 -7.11 -20.37 -21.18
C GLU A 2 -7.24 -21.89 -21.32
N GLU A 3 -6.15 -22.64 -21.40
CA GLU A 3 -6.12 -24.09 -21.53
C GLU A 3 -6.85 -24.85 -20.40
N ASN A 4 -6.92 -24.26 -19.24
CA ASN A 4 -7.52 -24.87 -18.04
C ASN A 4 -8.86 -24.24 -17.66
N HIS A 5 -9.43 -23.38 -18.50
CA HIS A 5 -10.69 -22.67 -18.26
C HIS A 5 -10.72 -21.90 -16.92
N ILE A 6 -9.61 -21.27 -16.55
CA ILE A 6 -9.46 -20.49 -15.31
C ILE A 6 -9.72 -19.02 -15.62
N LEU A 7 -10.64 -18.39 -14.88
CA LEU A 7 -10.81 -16.94 -14.89
C LEU A 7 -9.79 -16.30 -13.95
N VAL A 8 -8.98 -15.39 -14.48
CA VAL A 8 -8.03 -14.60 -13.68
C VAL A 8 -8.71 -13.34 -13.17
N VAL A 9 -8.62 -13.11 -11.87
CA VAL A 9 -9.03 -11.85 -11.23
C VAL A 9 -7.79 -11.16 -10.70
N TYR A 10 -7.40 -10.06 -11.33
CA TYR A 10 -6.24 -9.28 -10.93
C TYR A 10 -6.68 -8.12 -10.03
N ASP A 11 -6.34 -8.19 -8.75
CA ASP A 11 -6.57 -7.09 -7.80
C ASP A 11 -5.51 -6.00 -7.99
N ALA A 12 -5.87 -4.96 -8.71
CA ALA A 12 -5.03 -3.85 -9.12
C ALA A 12 -5.19 -2.61 -8.21
N ALA A 13 -5.71 -2.78 -6.98
CA ALA A 13 -6.03 -1.66 -6.10
C ALA A 13 -4.84 -0.74 -5.79
N TYR A 14 -3.60 -1.24 -5.87
CA TYR A 14 -2.36 -0.50 -5.66
C TYR A 14 -1.53 -0.31 -6.93
N ALA A 15 -1.94 -0.85 -8.06
CA ALA A 15 -1.12 -0.92 -9.27
C ALA A 15 -0.57 0.44 -9.73
N ALA A 16 -1.32 1.52 -9.56
CA ALA A 16 -0.92 2.86 -9.98
C ALA A 16 0.05 3.58 -9.02
N LEU A 17 0.24 3.06 -7.79
CA LEU A 17 1.22 3.62 -6.85
C LEU A 17 2.58 2.98 -7.07
N VAL A 18 3.34 3.49 -8.01
CA VAL A 18 4.70 3.05 -8.35
C VAL A 18 5.66 4.25 -8.36
N TYR A 19 6.94 3.98 -8.13
CA TYR A 19 7.96 4.99 -7.90
C TYR A 19 9.17 4.81 -8.81
N ASP A 20 10.03 5.83 -8.85
CA ASP A 20 11.37 5.78 -9.44
C ASP A 20 11.38 5.30 -10.90
N GLY A 21 10.39 5.74 -11.70
CA GLY A 21 10.28 5.40 -13.11
C GLY A 21 9.68 4.03 -13.42
N GLU A 22 9.25 3.30 -12.40
CA GLU A 22 8.48 2.06 -12.59
C GLU A 22 7.15 2.34 -13.29
N ARG A 23 6.69 1.38 -14.08
CA ARG A 23 5.39 1.47 -14.74
C ARG A 23 4.36 0.59 -14.02
N PRO A 24 3.12 1.07 -13.88
CA PRO A 24 2.04 0.24 -13.37
C PRO A 24 1.91 -1.05 -14.19
N LEU A 25 1.84 -2.19 -13.50
CA LEU A 25 1.58 -3.46 -14.13
C LEU A 25 0.07 -3.59 -14.39
N SER A 26 -0.30 -3.95 -15.62
CA SER A 26 -1.66 -4.31 -15.99
C SER A 26 -1.68 -5.73 -16.56
N PHE A 27 -2.52 -6.59 -16.00
CA PHE A 27 -2.77 -7.91 -16.52
C PHE A 27 -3.36 -7.85 -17.94
N LEU A 28 -4.26 -6.88 -18.18
CA LEU A 28 -4.92 -6.67 -19.46
C LEU A 28 -3.98 -6.18 -20.57
N SER A 29 -2.74 -5.79 -20.25
CA SER A 29 -1.73 -5.45 -21.25
C SER A 29 -1.13 -6.68 -21.93
N VAL A 30 -1.34 -7.87 -21.38
CA VAL A 30 -0.87 -9.14 -21.94
C VAL A 30 -1.82 -9.59 -23.04
N SER A 31 -1.26 -10.06 -24.18
CA SER A 31 -2.07 -10.59 -25.29
C SER A 31 -2.94 -11.76 -24.83
N GLY A 32 -4.24 -11.75 -25.18
CA GLY A 32 -5.22 -12.75 -24.78
C GLY A 32 -5.78 -12.57 -23.36
N ALA A 33 -5.22 -11.68 -22.53
CA ALA A 33 -5.66 -11.52 -21.15
C ALA A 33 -7.15 -11.13 -21.02
N LYS A 34 -7.68 -10.34 -21.95
CA LYS A 34 -9.11 -9.97 -21.99
C LYS A 34 -10.06 -11.16 -22.19
N ASP A 35 -9.57 -12.24 -22.75
CA ASP A 35 -10.39 -13.44 -22.99
C ASP A 35 -10.54 -14.29 -21.73
N VAL A 36 -9.60 -14.16 -20.79
CA VAL A 36 -9.49 -15.01 -19.59
C VAL A 36 -9.50 -14.25 -18.26
N GLY A 37 -9.63 -12.92 -18.26
CA GLY A 37 -9.53 -12.23 -16.97
C GLY A 37 -10.11 -10.84 -16.89
N ILE A 38 -10.15 -10.35 -15.65
CA ILE A 38 -10.59 -9.02 -15.26
C ILE A 38 -9.58 -8.37 -14.33
N GLU A 39 -9.54 -7.04 -14.34
CA GLU A 39 -8.84 -6.22 -13.36
C GLU A 39 -9.85 -5.48 -12.49
N ILE A 40 -9.54 -5.40 -11.19
CA ILE A 40 -10.28 -4.61 -10.22
C ILE A 40 -9.41 -3.43 -9.79
N HIS A 41 -9.83 -2.22 -10.11
CA HIS A 41 -9.15 -0.97 -9.79
C HIS A 41 -9.88 -0.20 -8.71
N SER A 42 -9.15 0.38 -7.76
CA SER A 42 -9.71 1.19 -6.68
C SER A 42 -9.34 2.66 -6.83
N MET A 43 -10.31 3.54 -6.67
CA MET A 43 -10.07 5.00 -6.58
C MET A 43 -9.41 5.39 -5.24
N SER A 44 -9.44 4.49 -4.26
CA SER A 44 -9.02 4.76 -2.88
C SER A 44 -7.55 5.16 -2.74
N LYS A 45 -6.64 4.52 -3.50
CA LYS A 45 -5.20 4.62 -3.29
C LYS A 45 -4.56 5.66 -4.22
N ALA A 46 -4.67 5.45 -5.52
CA ALA A 46 -4.07 6.31 -6.53
C ALA A 46 -4.62 7.75 -6.51
N PHE A 47 -5.91 7.90 -6.22
CA PHE A 47 -6.62 9.17 -6.26
C PHE A 47 -6.95 9.73 -4.86
N ASN A 48 -6.43 9.09 -3.80
CA ASN A 48 -6.68 9.50 -2.41
C ASN A 48 -8.17 9.58 -2.04
N MET A 49 -9.00 8.71 -2.64
CA MET A 49 -10.45 8.68 -2.47
C MET A 49 -10.91 7.53 -1.56
N THR A 50 -10.17 7.22 -0.50
CA THR A 50 -10.45 6.05 0.37
C THR A 50 -11.84 6.10 0.98
N GLY A 51 -12.29 7.26 1.48
CA GLY A 51 -13.62 7.45 2.09
C GLY A 51 -14.78 7.41 1.10
N TRP A 52 -14.53 7.54 -0.20
CA TRP A 52 -15.56 7.60 -1.25
C TRP A 52 -16.12 6.23 -1.63
N ARG A 53 -15.44 5.14 -1.26
CA ARG A 53 -15.86 3.75 -1.44
C ARG A 53 -16.21 3.40 -2.89
N LEU A 54 -15.31 3.73 -3.84
CA LEU A 54 -15.50 3.50 -5.26
C LEU A 54 -14.35 2.70 -5.88
N ALA A 55 -14.72 1.74 -6.70
CA ALA A 55 -13.84 0.90 -7.51
C ALA A 55 -14.51 0.62 -8.87
N PHE A 56 -13.76 0.11 -9.83
CA PHE A 56 -14.29 -0.34 -11.10
C PHE A 56 -13.61 -1.64 -11.54
N VAL A 57 -14.31 -2.35 -12.43
CA VAL A 57 -13.87 -3.61 -13.02
C VAL A 57 -13.75 -3.45 -14.53
N ALA A 58 -12.70 -3.95 -15.12
CA ALA A 58 -12.47 -3.97 -16.57
C ALA A 58 -11.95 -5.34 -17.01
N GLY A 59 -12.23 -5.74 -18.26
CA GLY A 59 -11.68 -6.96 -18.84
C GLY A 59 -12.68 -7.81 -19.59
N ASN A 60 -12.71 -9.12 -19.35
CA ASN A 60 -13.57 -10.08 -20.04
C ASN A 60 -15.04 -9.67 -19.94
N GLU A 61 -15.71 -9.54 -21.09
CA GLU A 61 -17.10 -9.06 -21.17
C GLU A 61 -18.08 -9.93 -20.37
N ARG A 62 -17.93 -11.25 -20.45
CA ARG A 62 -18.84 -12.18 -19.75
C ARG A 62 -18.68 -12.06 -18.23
N ALA A 63 -17.44 -11.95 -17.76
CA ALA A 63 -17.16 -11.79 -16.33
C ALA A 63 -17.63 -10.44 -15.81
N VAL A 64 -17.40 -9.34 -16.55
CA VAL A 64 -17.90 -8.00 -16.20
C VAL A 64 -19.43 -7.97 -16.17
N ARG A 65 -20.10 -8.63 -17.14
CA ARG A 65 -21.57 -8.72 -17.16
C ARG A 65 -22.11 -9.56 -15.99
N ALA A 66 -21.46 -10.68 -15.66
CA ALA A 66 -21.83 -11.48 -14.49
C ALA A 66 -21.68 -10.69 -13.18
N PHE A 67 -20.57 -9.95 -13.03
CA PHE A 67 -20.36 -9.04 -11.91
C PHE A 67 -21.48 -7.98 -11.82
N ALA A 68 -21.82 -7.34 -12.95
CA ALA A 68 -22.90 -6.34 -13.01
C ALA A 68 -24.25 -6.93 -12.56
N THR A 69 -24.59 -8.14 -12.99
CA THR A 69 -25.81 -8.82 -12.58
C THR A 69 -25.86 -9.05 -11.07
N VAL A 70 -24.77 -9.52 -10.47
CA VAL A 70 -24.67 -9.69 -9.01
C VAL A 70 -24.78 -8.35 -8.29
N LYS A 71 -24.10 -7.33 -8.80
CA LYS A 71 -24.12 -5.96 -8.25
C LYS A 71 -25.53 -5.37 -8.23
N ASP A 72 -26.26 -5.47 -9.33
CA ASP A 72 -27.63 -4.96 -9.46
C ASP A 72 -28.61 -5.62 -8.48
N ASN A 73 -28.32 -6.87 -8.08
CA ASN A 73 -29.13 -7.60 -7.10
C ASN A 73 -28.64 -7.41 -5.64
N ASN A 74 -27.46 -6.81 -5.45
CA ASN A 74 -26.88 -6.61 -4.12
C ASN A 74 -27.09 -5.19 -3.59
N ASP A 75 -27.01 -4.19 -4.47
CA ASP A 75 -27.26 -2.78 -4.14
C ASP A 75 -27.87 -2.02 -5.31
N SER A 76 -28.41 -0.83 -5.05
CA SER A 76 -29.02 0.03 -6.06
C SER A 76 -28.02 0.92 -6.82
N GLY A 77 -26.73 0.63 -6.73
CA GLY A 77 -25.63 1.36 -7.35
C GLY A 77 -25.07 2.49 -6.48
N GLN A 78 -23.99 3.09 -6.97
CA GLN A 78 -23.30 4.18 -6.29
C GLN A 78 -23.93 5.54 -6.62
N PHE A 79 -23.78 6.47 -5.68
CA PHE A 79 -24.19 7.86 -5.87
C PHE A 79 -23.50 8.49 -7.10
N LYS A 80 -24.29 9.04 -8.02
CA LYS A 80 -23.80 9.54 -9.33
C LYS A 80 -22.73 10.62 -9.21
N ALA A 81 -22.76 11.45 -8.16
CA ALA A 81 -21.72 12.47 -7.97
C ALA A 81 -20.35 11.84 -7.73
N ILE A 82 -20.29 10.75 -6.95
CA ILE A 82 -19.03 10.00 -6.71
C ILE A 82 -18.54 9.38 -8.02
N GLN A 83 -19.41 8.82 -8.84
CA GLN A 83 -19.03 8.27 -10.15
C GLN A 83 -18.47 9.36 -11.09
N LYS A 84 -19.09 10.54 -11.13
CA LYS A 84 -18.60 11.68 -11.92
C LYS A 84 -17.23 12.18 -11.42
N ALA A 85 -17.04 12.23 -10.11
CA ALA A 85 -15.74 12.58 -9.53
C ALA A 85 -14.65 11.56 -9.90
N ALA A 86 -14.98 10.27 -9.95
CA ALA A 86 -14.04 9.24 -10.39
C ALA A 86 -13.69 9.36 -11.88
N ILE A 87 -14.66 9.65 -12.74
CA ILE A 87 -14.42 9.91 -14.17
C ILE A 87 -13.47 11.11 -14.31
N TYR A 88 -13.76 12.21 -13.62
CA TYR A 88 -12.87 13.37 -13.61
C TYR A 88 -11.44 13.01 -13.15
N ALA A 89 -11.33 12.24 -12.07
CA ALA A 89 -10.03 11.81 -11.54
C ALA A 89 -9.25 10.94 -12.54
N LEU A 90 -9.92 10.05 -13.28
CA LEU A 90 -9.30 9.21 -14.31
C LEU A 90 -8.81 10.02 -15.52
N ASP A 91 -9.48 11.14 -15.83
CA ASP A 91 -9.07 12.05 -16.90
C ASP A 91 -7.91 12.99 -16.45
N HIS A 92 -7.52 12.94 -15.16
CA HIS A 92 -6.49 13.78 -14.56
C HIS A 92 -5.36 12.95 -13.91
N PRO A 93 -4.47 12.34 -14.74
CA PRO A 93 -3.38 11.47 -14.24
C PRO A 93 -2.42 12.17 -13.28
N GLU A 94 -2.29 13.50 -13.37
CA GLU A 94 -1.44 14.33 -12.49
C GLU A 94 -1.84 14.22 -11.01
N ILE A 95 -3.06 13.79 -10.70
CA ILE A 95 -3.49 13.52 -9.31
C ILE A 95 -2.71 12.34 -8.74
N THR A 96 -2.59 11.27 -9.52
CA THR A 96 -1.83 10.07 -9.15
C THR A 96 -0.33 10.35 -9.13
N GLU A 97 0.19 11.12 -10.11
CA GLU A 97 1.60 11.51 -10.17
C GLU A 97 2.02 12.25 -8.89
N ARG A 98 1.28 13.27 -8.47
CA ARG A 98 1.53 13.99 -7.21
C ARG A 98 1.43 13.09 -5.98
N THR A 99 0.52 12.12 -5.99
CA THR A 99 0.39 11.13 -4.92
C THR A 99 1.61 10.22 -4.85
N CYS A 100 2.10 9.76 -6.00
CA CYS A 100 3.32 8.94 -6.10
C CYS A 100 4.56 9.72 -5.65
N GLU A 101 4.74 10.96 -6.09
CA GLU A 101 5.84 11.83 -5.67
C GLU A 101 5.88 12.02 -4.15
N LYS A 102 4.71 12.28 -3.55
CA LYS A 102 4.59 12.43 -2.10
C LYS A 102 5.02 11.16 -1.37
N TYR A 103 4.50 10.01 -1.76
CA TYR A 103 4.82 8.75 -1.08
C TYR A 103 6.24 8.28 -1.35
N SER A 104 6.77 8.48 -2.56
CA SER A 104 8.17 8.20 -2.89
C SER A 104 9.11 8.97 -1.96
N ARG A 105 8.92 10.29 -1.82
CA ARG A 105 9.70 11.14 -0.92
C ARG A 105 9.62 10.70 0.55
N ARG A 106 8.42 10.33 1.02
CA ARG A 106 8.22 9.84 2.39
C ARG A 106 8.91 8.50 2.63
N HIS A 107 8.89 7.61 1.65
CA HIS A 107 9.64 6.35 1.70
C HIS A 107 11.15 6.59 1.73
N ASP A 108 11.68 7.54 0.96
CA ASP A 108 13.10 7.87 1.02
C ASP A 108 13.51 8.28 2.44
N MET A 109 12.76 9.20 3.06
CA MET A 109 13.02 9.66 4.42
C MET A 109 12.89 8.54 5.46
N LEU A 110 11.83 7.73 5.39
CA LEU A 110 11.59 6.63 6.33
C LEU A 110 12.65 5.55 6.20
N THR A 111 12.96 5.11 4.97
CA THR A 111 13.97 4.08 4.70
C THR A 111 15.35 4.53 5.20
N GLU A 112 15.73 5.78 4.96
CA GLU A 112 17.00 6.35 5.45
C GLU A 112 17.05 6.36 6.98
N ALA A 113 15.99 6.84 7.64
CA ALA A 113 15.87 6.88 9.08
C ALA A 113 15.97 5.49 9.72
N LEU A 114 15.26 4.52 9.18
CA LEU A 114 15.29 3.13 9.65
C LEU A 114 16.66 2.49 9.48
N ARG A 115 17.35 2.75 8.36
CA ARG A 115 18.74 2.30 8.16
C ARG A 115 19.70 2.92 9.17
N GLY A 116 19.53 4.20 9.50
CA GLY A 116 20.30 4.88 10.54
C GLY A 116 20.12 4.25 11.92
N LEU A 117 18.98 3.62 12.18
CA LEU A 117 18.70 2.85 13.40
C LEU A 117 19.13 1.37 13.32
N GLY A 118 19.77 0.95 12.21
CA GLY A 118 20.29 -0.40 12.01
C GLY A 118 19.33 -1.38 11.33
N PHE A 119 18.10 -0.97 10.99
CA PHE A 119 17.15 -1.85 10.29
C PHE A 119 17.58 -2.12 8.85
N LYS A 120 17.30 -3.34 8.37
CA LYS A 120 17.50 -3.72 6.96
C LYS A 120 16.35 -3.21 6.07
N ALA A 121 16.07 -1.92 6.18
CA ALA A 121 15.00 -1.27 5.44
C ALA A 121 15.34 -1.13 3.95
N LYS A 122 14.33 -1.30 3.09
CA LYS A 122 14.46 -1.15 1.64
C LYS A 122 13.23 -0.43 1.11
N LYS A 123 13.46 0.71 0.42
CA LYS A 123 12.38 1.45 -0.24
C LYS A 123 11.58 0.52 -1.16
N PRO A 124 10.26 0.45 -1.03
CA PRO A 124 9.42 -0.34 -1.94
C PRO A 124 9.36 0.34 -3.31
N ARG A 125 9.15 -0.46 -4.37
CA ARG A 125 8.95 0.07 -5.73
C ARG A 125 7.53 0.59 -5.98
N GLY A 126 6.63 0.37 -5.04
CA GLY A 126 5.22 0.80 -5.10
C GLY A 126 4.54 0.67 -3.76
N THR A 127 3.25 1.04 -3.69
CA THR A 127 2.42 1.07 -2.48
C THR A 127 2.90 2.12 -1.45
N PHE A 128 2.12 2.41 -0.45
CA PHE A 128 2.52 3.27 0.67
C PHE A 128 2.94 2.47 1.92
N TYR A 129 3.21 1.17 1.75
CA TYR A 129 3.68 0.30 2.83
C TYR A 129 5.16 -0.04 2.65
N GLU A 130 5.86 -0.07 3.78
CA GLU A 130 7.22 -0.56 3.86
C GLU A 130 7.29 -1.71 4.85
N TYR A 131 7.82 -2.85 4.41
CA TYR A 131 8.06 -4.02 5.25
C TYR A 131 9.51 -4.04 5.68
N ILE A 132 9.73 -4.15 6.98
CA ILE A 132 11.06 -4.32 7.54
C ILE A 132 11.13 -5.60 8.36
N PRO A 133 12.24 -6.38 8.27
CA PRO A 133 12.43 -7.51 9.14
C PRO A 133 12.58 -7.03 10.58
N ILE A 134 12.03 -7.79 11.52
CA ILE A 134 12.15 -7.46 12.94
C ILE A 134 13.58 -7.71 13.43
N PRO A 135 14.05 -7.00 14.48
CA PRO A 135 15.26 -7.37 15.20
C PRO A 135 15.00 -8.65 16.03
N LYS A 136 16.06 -9.35 16.40
CA LYS A 136 15.99 -10.49 17.33
C LYS A 136 15.62 -10.06 18.73
N GLY A 137 16.00 -8.84 19.10
CA GLY A 137 15.72 -8.31 20.43
C GLY A 137 16.35 -6.93 20.64
N ILE A 138 16.46 -6.57 21.89
CA ILE A 138 17.09 -5.32 22.36
C ILE A 138 18.25 -5.68 23.28
N GLN A 139 19.36 -5.02 23.11
CA GLN A 139 20.55 -5.22 23.96
C GLN A 139 20.23 -4.98 25.43
N GLY A 140 20.35 -6.02 26.26
CA GLY A 140 19.98 -5.96 27.67
C GLY A 140 18.48 -5.90 27.97
N GLY A 141 17.64 -6.19 26.97
CA GLY A 141 16.19 -6.13 27.03
C GLY A 141 15.50 -7.38 26.49
N PRO A 142 14.23 -7.25 26.07
CA PRO A 142 13.45 -8.37 25.56
C PRO A 142 13.97 -8.90 24.23
N GLN A 143 13.73 -10.21 24.03
CA GLN A 143 13.90 -10.89 22.75
C GLN A 143 12.55 -11.02 22.05
N PHE A 144 12.53 -10.90 20.71
CA PHE A 144 11.32 -11.01 19.89
C PHE A 144 11.32 -12.33 19.12
N LYS A 145 10.28 -13.13 19.34
CA LYS A 145 10.13 -14.43 18.70
C LYS A 145 9.35 -14.35 17.39
N CYS A 146 8.50 -13.34 17.26
CA CYS A 146 7.65 -13.11 16.11
C CYS A 146 7.41 -11.61 15.89
N ALA A 147 6.81 -11.25 14.76
CA ALA A 147 6.52 -9.85 14.43
C ALA A 147 5.52 -9.22 15.39
N GLU A 148 4.59 -10.01 15.93
CA GLU A 148 3.63 -9.54 16.94
C GLU A 148 4.35 -9.05 18.19
N ASP A 149 5.34 -9.80 18.73
CA ASP A 149 6.10 -9.40 19.91
C ASP A 149 6.73 -8.00 19.71
N PHE A 150 7.38 -7.79 18.57
CA PHE A 150 8.02 -6.53 18.25
C PHE A 150 7.02 -5.39 18.03
N SER A 151 5.92 -5.65 17.33
CA SER A 151 4.86 -4.68 17.08
C SER A 151 4.22 -4.22 18.39
N GLN A 152 3.90 -5.13 19.31
CA GLN A 152 3.35 -4.83 20.63
C GLN A 152 4.35 -4.06 21.49
N TRP A 153 5.64 -4.43 21.43
CA TRP A 153 6.68 -3.68 22.14
C TRP A 153 6.80 -2.25 21.62
N LEU A 154 6.81 -2.03 20.30
CA LEU A 154 6.82 -0.70 19.69
C LEU A 154 5.61 0.13 20.13
N LEU A 155 4.42 -0.46 20.10
CA LEU A 155 3.19 0.22 20.50
C LEU A 155 3.22 0.64 21.97
N THR A 156 3.59 -0.28 22.85
CA THR A 156 3.52 -0.06 24.30
C THR A 156 4.62 0.86 24.82
N ASN A 157 5.86 0.70 24.29
CA ASN A 157 7.03 1.38 24.86
C ASN A 157 7.46 2.62 24.07
N LYS A 158 7.09 2.69 22.79
CA LYS A 158 7.52 3.77 21.89
C LYS A 158 6.36 4.52 21.24
N LEU A 159 5.12 4.09 21.47
CA LEU A 159 3.91 4.66 20.86
C LEU A 159 3.99 4.70 19.33
N ILE A 160 4.59 3.66 18.74
CA ILE A 160 4.71 3.47 17.30
C ILE A 160 3.85 2.28 16.93
N SER A 161 2.79 2.55 16.16
CA SER A 161 1.89 1.51 15.65
C SER A 161 2.43 0.93 14.33
N THR A 162 2.52 -0.40 14.28
CA THR A 162 2.89 -1.14 13.08
C THR A 162 1.91 -2.30 12.89
N VAL A 163 1.94 -2.94 11.71
CA VAL A 163 1.16 -4.16 11.49
C VAL A 163 2.13 -5.34 11.44
N PRO A 164 2.01 -6.32 12.36
CA PRO A 164 2.84 -7.52 12.34
C PRO A 164 2.48 -8.40 11.15
N TRP A 165 3.48 -9.08 10.58
CA TRP A 165 3.30 -9.95 9.41
C TRP A 165 4.23 -11.16 9.54
N ASP A 166 3.71 -12.24 10.12
CA ASP A 166 4.48 -13.46 10.38
C ASP A 166 4.31 -14.53 9.27
N ASP A 167 3.26 -14.45 8.46
CA ASP A 167 2.97 -15.43 7.41
C ASP A 167 4.01 -15.48 6.28
N ALA A 168 4.70 -14.39 6.03
CA ALA A 168 5.72 -14.26 4.98
C ALA A 168 7.14 -14.11 5.53
N GLY A 169 7.34 -14.41 6.81
CA GLY A 169 8.55 -14.17 7.59
C GLY A 169 8.28 -13.15 8.70
N HIS A 170 9.24 -12.92 9.57
CA HIS A 170 9.05 -12.02 10.70
C HIS A 170 9.26 -10.55 10.27
N PHE A 171 8.19 -9.91 9.78
CA PHE A 171 8.21 -8.52 9.33
C PHE A 171 7.18 -7.67 10.10
N VAL A 172 7.49 -6.40 10.25
CA VAL A 172 6.47 -5.39 10.57
C VAL A 172 6.28 -4.46 9.38
N ARG A 173 5.03 -4.06 9.16
CA ARG A 173 4.63 -3.15 8.09
C ARG A 173 4.38 -1.76 8.66
N LEU A 174 5.11 -0.79 8.15
CA LEU A 174 4.90 0.63 8.36
C LEU A 174 4.10 1.23 7.19
N SER A 175 3.53 2.42 7.41
CA SER A 175 2.81 3.16 6.38
C SER A 175 3.27 4.61 6.32
N VAL A 176 3.45 5.14 5.12
CA VAL A 176 3.79 6.56 4.89
C VAL A 176 2.57 7.44 4.66
N THR A 177 1.37 6.98 5.07
CA THR A 177 0.11 7.71 4.95
C THR A 177 -0.17 8.70 6.09
N PHE A 178 0.79 8.93 6.98
CA PHE A 178 0.65 9.87 8.08
C PHE A 178 0.30 11.29 7.59
N GLU A 179 -0.42 12.05 8.42
CA GLU A 179 -0.74 13.44 8.14
C GLU A 179 0.48 14.33 8.40
N ALA A 180 0.77 15.21 7.46
CA ALA A 180 1.83 16.20 7.57
C ALA A 180 1.65 17.30 6.53
N ASP A 181 1.93 18.54 6.92
CA ASP A 181 1.87 19.72 6.05
C ASP A 181 3.25 19.98 5.43
N GLY A 182 3.36 19.68 4.14
CA GLY A 182 4.58 19.91 3.35
C GLY A 182 5.76 19.05 3.78
N ALA A 183 6.90 19.22 3.11
CA ALA A 183 8.10 18.42 3.33
C ALA A 183 8.70 18.58 4.75
N GLU A 184 8.57 19.76 5.34
CA GLU A 184 9.06 20.01 6.71
C GLU A 184 8.21 19.25 7.75
N GLY A 185 6.88 19.25 7.58
CA GLY A 185 5.99 18.45 8.43
C GLY A 185 6.25 16.95 8.29
N GLU A 186 6.49 16.48 7.05
CA GLU A 186 6.86 15.09 6.79
C GLU A 186 8.16 14.70 7.51
N ARG A 187 9.17 15.56 7.47
CA ARG A 187 10.44 15.35 8.18
C ARG A 187 10.24 15.28 9.69
N ARG A 188 9.47 16.20 10.28
CA ARG A 188 9.19 16.17 11.73
C ARG A 188 8.58 14.85 12.19
N VAL A 189 7.69 14.24 11.41
CA VAL A 189 7.11 12.92 11.76
C VAL A 189 8.19 11.82 11.73
N ILE A 190 9.09 11.84 10.74
CA ILE A 190 10.18 10.85 10.66
C ILE A 190 11.20 11.08 11.79
N ASP A 191 11.56 12.33 12.07
CA ASP A 191 12.50 12.67 13.16
C ASP A 191 11.92 12.24 14.53
N GLU A 192 10.61 12.35 14.75
CA GLU A 192 9.94 11.85 15.94
C GLU A 192 10.07 10.32 16.09
N ILE A 193 9.94 9.56 15.00
CA ILE A 193 10.19 8.11 15.01
C ILE A 193 11.63 7.82 15.43
N VAL A 194 12.60 8.53 14.84
CA VAL A 194 14.03 8.37 15.18
C VAL A 194 14.27 8.73 16.64
N GLN A 195 13.72 9.83 17.12
CA GLN A 195 13.87 10.26 18.51
C GLN A 195 13.34 9.21 19.50
N ARG A 196 12.15 8.65 19.23
CA ARG A 196 11.55 7.62 20.09
C ARG A 196 12.37 6.33 20.15
N LEU A 197 13.12 6.02 19.11
CA LEU A 197 13.94 4.81 19.01
C LEU A 197 15.42 5.04 19.33
N SER A 198 15.86 6.28 19.54
CA SER A 198 17.28 6.66 19.69
C SER A 198 17.95 6.09 20.94
N ASP A 199 17.20 5.78 21.99
CA ASP A 199 17.66 5.17 23.23
C ASP A 199 17.70 3.64 23.18
N VAL A 200 17.32 3.03 22.05
CA VAL A 200 17.23 1.58 21.87
C VAL A 200 18.40 1.07 21.03
N ARG A 201 19.04 0.00 21.49
CA ARG A 201 20.03 -0.74 20.70
C ARG A 201 19.44 -2.07 20.28
N PHE A 202 19.05 -2.14 19.01
CA PHE A 202 18.49 -3.36 18.43
C PHE A 202 19.58 -4.39 18.10
N GLU A 203 19.26 -5.67 18.25
CA GLU A 203 20.07 -6.82 17.86
C GLU A 203 19.51 -7.47 16.60
N PHE A 204 20.30 -7.57 15.52
CA PHE A 204 19.87 -8.11 14.22
C PHE A 204 20.49 -9.47 13.89
#